data_3bfcf3001e5bb018eaa4df725b57e228
#
_entry.id   3bfcf3001e5bb018eaa4df725b57e228
#
_cell.length_a   1.000
_cell.length_b   1.000
_cell.length_c   1.000
_cell.angle_alpha   90.00
_cell.angle_beta   90.00
_cell.angle_gamma   90.00
#
_symmetry.space_group_name_H-M   'P 1'
#
loop_
_entity.id
_entity.type
_entity.pdbx_description
1 polymer ?
#
loop_
_entity_poly.entity_id
_entity_poly.type
_entity_poly.pdbx_seq_one_letter_code
_entity_poly.pdbx_strand_id
1 'polypeptide(L)'
;RSDRPRSDRPYSDKPRVREPHVPDEITVADLNPAVQNELRTLPEGLAEIVGRHLAAADAALVEGDVSLAREHIAAAKRRAGRVSVVREAAGVAAYLDGDFAEAISELRAVRRMTGAVEYLPMMADCERGLGKPRRALELLKEVDTRQLDDATRVEVALVAAGARADLGQVDAALVVLQSSDLARLPKGGPRARLQYAYADLLVQAGREDEAVEWLRRAATSDVDGITDAEERLEELSGLIFTEEEGEPLDSE
;
A
#
# COMPACT_ATOMS: atom_id res chain seq x y z
N ARG A 1 51.61 32.87 -24.59
CA ARG A 1 50.51 31.91 -24.94
C ARG A 1 50.88 30.60 -24.28
N SER A 2 50.25 30.27 -23.16
CA SER A 2 50.47 29.03 -22.45
C SER A 2 49.35 28.07 -22.82
N ASP A 3 49.69 27.06 -23.62
CA ASP A 3 48.84 25.89 -23.83
C ASP A 3 48.73 25.09 -22.52
N ARG A 4 47.56 25.13 -21.90
CA ARG A 4 47.24 24.18 -20.84
C ARG A 4 46.69 22.88 -21.49
N PRO A 5 47.21 21.71 -21.20
CA PRO A 5 46.65 20.48 -21.70
C PRO A 5 45.25 20.26 -21.11
N ARG A 6 44.30 19.89 -21.98
CA ARG A 6 42.95 19.43 -21.57
C ARG A 6 43.16 18.21 -20.70
N SER A 7 42.69 18.28 -19.47
CA SER A 7 42.64 17.11 -18.58
C SER A 7 41.67 16.10 -19.17
N ASP A 8 42.21 14.98 -19.69
CA ASP A 8 41.46 13.75 -19.94
C ASP A 8 40.96 13.23 -18.60
N ARG A 9 39.69 13.60 -18.28
CA ARG A 9 38.98 12.92 -17.20
C ARG A 9 38.68 11.51 -17.69
N PRO A 10 39.11 10.47 -16.99
CA PRO A 10 38.75 9.11 -17.38
C PRO A 10 37.21 9.01 -17.40
N TYR A 11 36.69 8.58 -18.54
CA TYR A 11 35.33 8.18 -18.73
C TYR A 11 34.99 7.15 -17.63
N SER A 12 34.10 7.44 -16.70
CA SER A 12 33.80 6.54 -15.61
C SER A 12 33.16 5.28 -16.21
N ASP A 13 33.90 4.21 -16.14
CA ASP A 13 33.53 2.85 -16.59
C ASP A 13 32.54 2.24 -15.57
N LYS A 14 31.45 2.99 -15.29
CA LYS A 14 30.34 2.43 -14.52
C LYS A 14 29.60 1.49 -15.46
N PRO A 15 29.41 0.22 -15.06
CA PRO A 15 28.67 -0.72 -15.87
C PRO A 15 27.31 -0.11 -16.21
N ARG A 16 26.95 -0.10 -17.50
CA ARG A 16 25.62 0.33 -17.94
C ARG A 16 24.62 -0.62 -17.32
N VAL A 17 23.80 -0.13 -16.39
CA VAL A 17 22.68 -0.88 -15.84
C VAL A 17 21.78 -1.23 -17.02
N ARG A 18 21.56 -2.51 -17.27
CA ARG A 18 20.62 -2.98 -18.30
C ARG A 18 19.22 -2.58 -17.84
N GLU A 19 18.52 -1.86 -18.70
CA GLU A 19 17.15 -1.46 -18.42
C GLU A 19 16.17 -2.48 -19.01
N PRO A 20 15.00 -2.67 -18.38
CA PRO A 20 13.97 -3.52 -18.93
C PRO A 20 13.47 -2.93 -20.25
N HIS A 21 13.09 -3.82 -21.17
CA HIS A 21 12.50 -3.43 -22.44
C HIS A 21 11.08 -2.90 -22.22
N VAL A 22 10.75 -1.77 -22.81
CA VAL A 22 9.38 -1.26 -22.81
C VAL A 22 8.75 -1.64 -24.15
N PRO A 23 7.67 -2.45 -24.17
CA PRO A 23 6.94 -2.79 -25.38
C PRO A 23 6.48 -1.55 -26.18
N ASP A 24 6.45 -1.66 -27.51
CA ASP A 24 6.14 -0.50 -28.36
C ASP A 24 4.70 0.00 -28.21
N GLU A 25 3.79 -0.89 -27.81
CA GLU A 25 2.39 -0.59 -27.52
C GLU A 25 2.17 0.24 -26.25
N ILE A 26 3.13 0.20 -25.31
CA ILE A 26 3.05 0.98 -24.06
C ILE A 26 3.46 2.43 -24.33
N THR A 27 2.56 3.35 -24.04
CA THR A 27 2.71 4.77 -24.32
C THR A 27 2.48 5.63 -23.07
N VAL A 28 2.83 6.90 -23.15
CA VAL A 28 2.53 7.87 -22.06
C VAL A 28 1.03 8.11 -21.90
N ALA A 29 0.23 7.84 -22.94
CA ALA A 29 -1.22 8.00 -22.89
C ALA A 29 -1.92 6.99 -21.96
N ASP A 30 -1.25 5.88 -21.64
CA ASP A 30 -1.76 4.86 -20.70
C ASP A 30 -1.69 5.31 -19.24
N LEU A 31 -0.94 6.37 -18.95
CA LEU A 31 -0.84 6.95 -17.63
C LEU A 31 -2.03 7.84 -17.28
N ASN A 32 -2.32 7.96 -15.98
CA ASN A 32 -3.28 8.93 -15.47
C ASN A 32 -2.93 10.36 -15.95
N PRO A 33 -3.92 11.19 -16.35
CA PRO A 33 -3.69 12.56 -16.83
C PRO A 33 -2.90 13.45 -15.85
N ALA A 34 -3.04 13.25 -14.53
CA ALA A 34 -2.27 14.00 -13.54
C ALA A 34 -0.77 13.68 -13.64
N VAL A 35 -0.42 12.41 -13.79
CA VAL A 35 0.96 11.94 -13.99
C VAL A 35 1.54 12.52 -15.28
N GLN A 36 0.77 12.46 -16.39
CA GLN A 36 1.18 13.03 -17.68
C GLN A 36 1.48 14.54 -17.55
N ASN A 37 0.65 15.28 -16.81
CA ASN A 37 0.86 16.72 -16.59
C ASN A 37 2.15 17.02 -15.82
N GLU A 38 2.49 16.24 -14.80
CA GLU A 38 3.76 16.42 -14.09
C GLU A 38 4.96 16.12 -14.99
N LEU A 39 4.88 15.09 -15.83
CA LEU A 39 5.94 14.73 -16.76
C LEU A 39 6.22 15.84 -17.80
N ARG A 40 5.25 16.69 -18.13
CA ARG A 40 5.44 17.87 -19.03
C ARG A 40 6.44 18.88 -18.50
N THR A 41 6.84 18.81 -17.24
CA THR A 41 7.93 19.64 -16.68
C THR A 41 9.31 19.22 -17.20
N LEU A 42 9.41 18.03 -17.78
CA LEU A 42 10.62 17.51 -18.41
C LEU A 42 10.69 17.89 -19.90
N PRO A 43 11.89 17.92 -20.51
CA PRO A 43 12.04 17.98 -21.97
C PRO A 43 11.27 16.82 -22.63
N GLU A 44 10.61 17.08 -23.77
CA GLU A 44 9.68 16.17 -24.44
C GLU A 44 10.24 14.74 -24.62
N GLY A 45 11.43 14.58 -25.18
CA GLY A 45 12.05 13.26 -25.35
C GLY A 45 12.37 12.55 -24.02
N LEU A 46 12.61 13.28 -22.94
CA LEU A 46 12.82 12.71 -21.60
C LEU A 46 11.49 12.33 -20.95
N ALA A 47 10.46 13.17 -21.11
CA ALA A 47 9.11 12.91 -20.64
C ALA A 47 8.56 11.61 -21.27
N GLU A 48 8.79 11.42 -22.57
CA GLU A 48 8.38 10.20 -23.28
C GLU A 48 9.05 8.95 -22.70
N ILE A 49 10.38 8.96 -22.55
CA ILE A 49 11.12 7.80 -22.00
C ILE A 49 10.68 7.48 -20.57
N VAL A 50 10.59 8.50 -19.72
CA VAL A 50 10.20 8.33 -18.31
C VAL A 50 8.76 7.86 -18.20
N GLY A 51 7.85 8.46 -18.98
CA GLY A 51 6.44 8.11 -18.98
C GLY A 51 6.18 6.67 -19.45
N ARG A 52 6.84 6.23 -20.52
CA ARG A 52 6.73 4.83 -20.97
C ARG A 52 7.24 3.83 -19.94
N HIS A 53 8.31 4.14 -19.21
CA HIS A 53 8.74 3.28 -18.10
C HIS A 53 7.74 3.27 -16.94
N LEU A 54 7.09 4.40 -16.61
CA LEU A 54 6.06 4.42 -15.58
C LEU A 54 4.81 3.63 -16.03
N ALA A 55 4.38 3.77 -17.27
CA ALA A 55 3.25 3.01 -17.81
C ALA A 55 3.55 1.49 -17.83
N ALA A 56 4.78 1.11 -18.19
CA ALA A 56 5.21 -0.29 -18.14
C ALA A 56 5.27 -0.82 -16.69
N ALA A 57 5.61 0.03 -15.72
CA ALA A 57 5.56 -0.34 -14.32
C ALA A 57 4.12 -0.55 -13.84
N ASP A 58 3.19 0.33 -14.21
CA ASP A 58 1.77 0.18 -13.87
C ASP A 58 1.20 -1.12 -14.46
N ALA A 59 1.52 -1.43 -15.73
CA ALA A 59 1.10 -2.69 -16.35
C ALA A 59 1.66 -3.92 -15.61
N ALA A 60 2.94 -3.90 -15.24
CA ALA A 60 3.56 -4.97 -14.47
C ALA A 60 2.92 -5.14 -13.07
N LEU A 61 2.54 -4.05 -12.40
CA LEU A 61 1.81 -4.13 -11.13
C LEU A 61 0.43 -4.74 -11.27
N VAL A 62 -0.29 -4.45 -12.35
CA VAL A 62 -1.59 -5.07 -12.66
C VAL A 62 -1.45 -6.58 -12.87
N GLU A 63 -0.35 -7.03 -13.47
CA GLU A 63 -0.02 -8.45 -13.65
C GLU A 63 0.57 -9.10 -12.39
N GLY A 64 0.80 -8.34 -11.32
CA GLY A 64 1.40 -8.82 -10.06
C GLY A 64 2.92 -8.96 -10.10
N ASP A 65 3.60 -8.54 -11.19
CA ASP A 65 5.07 -8.57 -11.29
C ASP A 65 5.70 -7.30 -10.69
N VAL A 66 5.74 -7.27 -9.36
CA VAL A 66 6.33 -6.17 -8.59
C VAL A 66 7.83 -6.00 -8.90
N SER A 67 8.55 -7.09 -9.18
CA SER A 67 9.97 -7.04 -9.51
C SER A 67 10.23 -6.27 -10.80
N LEU A 68 9.50 -6.62 -11.87
CA LEU A 68 9.59 -5.93 -13.15
C LEU A 68 9.16 -4.46 -13.04
N ALA A 69 8.09 -4.17 -12.29
CA ALA A 69 7.67 -2.81 -12.01
C ALA A 69 8.79 -1.98 -11.36
N ARG A 70 9.46 -2.52 -10.35
CA ARG A 70 10.62 -1.87 -9.70
C ARG A 70 11.77 -1.60 -10.66
N GLU A 71 12.06 -2.51 -11.59
CA GLU A 71 13.08 -2.30 -12.62
C GLU A 71 12.74 -1.12 -13.53
N HIS A 72 11.50 -1.05 -14.02
CA HIS A 72 11.02 0.07 -14.82
C HIS A 72 11.06 1.40 -14.06
N ILE A 73 10.60 1.42 -12.81
CA ILE A 73 10.63 2.59 -11.95
C ILE A 73 12.07 3.03 -11.67
N ALA A 74 12.99 2.11 -11.45
CA ALA A 74 14.43 2.43 -11.29
C ALA A 74 15.00 3.09 -12.54
N ALA A 75 14.57 2.66 -13.75
CA ALA A 75 14.96 3.31 -15.01
C ALA A 75 14.42 4.73 -15.13
N ALA A 76 13.16 4.96 -14.77
CA ALA A 76 12.55 6.29 -14.69
C ALA A 76 13.25 7.18 -13.65
N LYS A 77 13.50 6.66 -12.44
CA LYS A 77 14.12 7.38 -11.31
C LYS A 77 15.55 7.83 -11.61
N ARG A 78 16.35 7.03 -12.34
CA ARG A 78 17.69 7.45 -12.78
C ARG A 78 17.67 8.72 -13.62
N ARG A 79 16.61 8.95 -14.38
CA ARG A 79 16.44 10.09 -15.30
C ARG A 79 15.72 11.27 -14.68
N ALA A 80 14.68 10.99 -13.90
CA ALA A 80 13.73 11.98 -13.42
C ALA A 80 13.44 11.87 -11.93
N GLY A 81 14.39 11.45 -11.10
CA GLY A 81 14.22 11.27 -9.65
C GLY A 81 13.96 12.56 -8.86
N ARG A 82 13.78 13.70 -9.55
CA ARG A 82 13.32 14.98 -8.96
C ARG A 82 11.86 15.30 -9.31
N VAL A 83 11.20 14.43 -10.04
CA VAL A 83 9.77 14.54 -10.35
C VAL A 83 9.00 13.73 -9.30
N SER A 84 7.96 14.32 -8.71
CA SER A 84 7.22 13.74 -7.58
C SER A 84 6.58 12.42 -7.94
N VAL A 85 5.89 12.30 -9.08
CA VAL A 85 5.23 11.06 -9.52
C VAL A 85 6.22 9.89 -9.71
N VAL A 86 7.48 10.16 -10.07
CA VAL A 86 8.50 9.11 -10.19
C VAL A 86 8.89 8.56 -8.82
N ARG A 87 8.96 9.44 -7.80
CA ARG A 87 9.23 9.02 -6.43
C ARG A 87 8.04 8.35 -5.78
N GLU A 88 6.84 8.82 -6.11
CA GLU A 88 5.58 8.21 -5.70
C GLU A 88 5.52 6.77 -6.19
N ALA A 89 5.70 6.54 -7.49
CA ALA A 89 5.75 5.20 -8.06
C ALA A 89 6.82 4.33 -7.37
N ALA A 90 8.01 4.89 -7.07
CA ALA A 90 9.05 4.17 -6.35
C ALA A 90 8.63 3.80 -4.92
N GLY A 91 7.95 4.70 -4.21
CA GLY A 91 7.44 4.45 -2.86
C GLY A 91 6.36 3.38 -2.83
N VAL A 92 5.40 3.45 -3.77
CA VAL A 92 4.30 2.47 -3.88
C VAL A 92 4.84 1.08 -4.25
N ALA A 93 5.70 0.97 -5.25
CA ALA A 93 6.27 -0.31 -5.65
C ALA A 93 7.16 -0.92 -4.55
N ALA A 94 7.92 -0.10 -3.81
CA ALA A 94 8.68 -0.57 -2.66
C ALA A 94 7.77 -1.08 -1.53
N TYR A 95 6.63 -0.41 -1.29
CA TYR A 95 5.63 -0.85 -0.32
C TYR A 95 5.04 -2.22 -0.71
N LEU A 96 4.65 -2.39 -1.97
CA LEU A 96 4.10 -3.66 -2.49
C LEU A 96 5.13 -4.80 -2.44
N ASP A 97 6.42 -4.50 -2.57
CA ASP A 97 7.52 -5.46 -2.45
C ASP A 97 7.94 -5.74 -0.99
N GLY A 98 7.32 -5.06 0.00
CA GLY A 98 7.68 -5.19 1.42
C GLY A 98 8.97 -4.44 1.81
N ASP A 99 9.58 -3.68 0.90
CA ASP A 99 10.73 -2.81 1.23
C ASP A 99 10.24 -1.51 1.89
N PHE A 100 9.70 -1.66 3.11
CA PHE A 100 9.13 -0.55 3.86
C PHE A 100 10.13 0.57 4.14
N ALA A 101 11.42 0.28 4.19
CA ALA A 101 12.45 1.29 4.42
C ALA A 101 12.62 2.20 3.20
N GLU A 102 12.68 1.62 1.98
CA GLU A 102 12.70 2.41 0.74
C GLU A 102 11.37 3.15 0.55
N ALA A 103 10.22 2.48 0.76
CA ALA A 103 8.90 3.09 0.64
C ALA A 103 8.79 4.37 1.46
N ILE A 104 9.11 4.33 2.76
CA ILE A 104 9.11 5.52 3.63
C ILE A 104 10.06 6.60 3.11
N SER A 105 11.25 6.23 2.65
CA SER A 105 12.24 7.19 2.15
C SER A 105 11.72 7.97 0.95
N GLU A 106 11.11 7.27 -0.01
CA GLU A 106 10.55 7.86 -1.23
C GLU A 106 9.30 8.69 -0.94
N LEU A 107 8.36 8.17 -0.16
CA LEU A 107 7.12 8.89 0.20
C LEU A 107 7.40 10.13 1.05
N ARG A 108 8.41 10.10 1.93
CA ARG A 108 8.90 11.31 2.62
C ARG A 108 9.47 12.33 1.63
N ALA A 109 10.13 11.88 0.57
CA ALA A 109 10.60 12.80 -0.47
C ALA A 109 9.44 13.42 -1.25
N VAL A 110 8.42 12.65 -1.62
CA VAL A 110 7.18 13.16 -2.22
C VAL A 110 6.56 14.23 -1.33
N ARG A 111 6.35 13.94 -0.05
CA ARG A 111 5.78 14.88 0.90
C ARG A 111 6.57 16.19 1.03
N ARG A 112 7.92 16.13 1.01
CA ARG A 112 8.75 17.34 1.03
C ARG A 112 8.62 18.17 -0.25
N MET A 113 8.33 17.53 -1.39
CA MET A 113 8.24 18.21 -2.69
C MET A 113 6.87 18.83 -2.93
N THR A 114 5.81 18.16 -2.48
CA THR A 114 4.42 18.50 -2.83
C THR A 114 3.59 18.99 -1.64
N GLY A 115 4.01 18.67 -0.41
CA GLY A 115 3.18 18.84 0.78
C GLY A 115 2.10 17.77 0.96
N ALA A 116 2.08 16.75 0.10
CA ALA A 116 1.09 15.68 0.06
C ALA A 116 0.95 14.96 1.41
N VAL A 117 -0.27 14.74 1.84
CA VAL A 117 -0.62 14.04 3.09
C VAL A 117 -1.33 12.72 2.84
N GLU A 118 -1.76 12.46 1.61
CA GLU A 118 -2.46 11.25 1.18
C GLU A 118 -1.65 9.97 1.40
N TYR A 119 -0.32 10.05 1.41
CA TYR A 119 0.56 8.90 1.65
C TYR A 119 0.87 8.64 3.13
N LEU A 120 0.35 9.46 4.05
CA LEU A 120 0.58 9.26 5.49
C LEU A 120 0.08 7.89 5.99
N PRO A 121 -1.09 7.37 5.57
CA PRO A 121 -1.52 6.02 5.96
C PRO A 121 -0.53 4.95 5.49
N MET A 122 -0.10 4.99 4.24
CA MET A 122 0.90 4.04 3.70
C MET A 122 2.24 4.14 4.42
N MET A 123 2.71 5.37 4.71
CA MET A 123 3.94 5.58 5.49
C MET A 123 3.80 5.04 6.91
N ALA A 124 2.63 5.18 7.54
CA ALA A 124 2.35 4.64 8.86
C ALA A 124 2.34 3.10 8.84
N ASP A 125 1.77 2.50 7.80
CA ASP A 125 1.77 1.05 7.64
C ASP A 125 3.20 0.51 7.42
N CYS A 126 4.03 1.21 6.65
CA CYS A 126 5.46 0.91 6.55
C CYS A 126 6.17 0.95 7.92
N GLU A 127 5.87 1.93 8.79
CA GLU A 127 6.45 1.97 10.15
C GLU A 127 5.99 0.76 10.98
N ARG A 128 4.75 0.25 10.78
CA ARG A 128 4.29 -1.02 11.37
C ARG A 128 5.12 -2.19 10.87
N GLY A 129 5.27 -2.34 9.55
CA GLY A 129 6.07 -3.39 8.92
C GLY A 129 7.53 -3.39 9.38
N LEU A 130 8.06 -2.23 9.77
CA LEU A 130 9.39 -2.08 10.39
C LEU A 130 9.40 -2.34 11.92
N GLY A 131 8.31 -2.82 12.50
CA GLY A 131 8.19 -3.08 13.94
C GLY A 131 8.12 -1.83 14.81
N LYS A 132 7.61 -0.71 14.25
CA LYS A 132 7.53 0.59 14.94
C LYS A 132 6.10 1.11 15.05
N PRO A 133 5.15 0.33 15.63
CA PRO A 133 3.72 0.69 15.64
C PRO A 133 3.41 2.00 16.37
N ARG A 134 4.22 2.40 17.36
CA ARG A 134 4.07 3.71 18.02
C ARG A 134 4.31 4.86 17.06
N ARG A 135 5.30 4.75 16.15
CA ARG A 135 5.57 5.76 15.12
C ARG A 135 4.46 5.82 14.07
N ALA A 136 3.88 4.68 13.73
CA ALA A 136 2.70 4.63 12.88
C ALA A 136 1.55 5.47 13.46
N LEU A 137 1.22 5.26 14.73
CA LEU A 137 0.18 6.04 15.42
C LEU A 137 0.52 7.55 15.52
N GLU A 138 1.80 7.92 15.62
CA GLU A 138 2.22 9.32 15.60
C GLU A 138 1.99 9.96 14.23
N LEU A 139 2.35 9.27 13.13
CA LEU A 139 2.12 9.76 11.77
C LEU A 139 0.63 9.96 11.48
N LEU A 140 -0.23 9.03 11.93
CA LEU A 140 -1.66 9.13 11.71
C LEU A 140 -2.33 10.29 12.44
N LYS A 141 -1.73 10.85 13.51
CA LYS A 141 -2.23 12.07 14.16
C LYS A 141 -2.10 13.32 13.28
N GLU A 142 -1.25 13.29 12.27
CA GLU A 142 -1.07 14.39 11.32
C GLU A 142 -2.15 14.42 10.24
N VAL A 143 -3.00 13.37 10.16
CA VAL A 143 -4.05 13.21 9.16
C VAL A 143 -5.33 13.88 9.63
N ASP A 144 -5.82 14.88 8.89
CA ASP A 144 -7.17 15.43 9.11
C ASP A 144 -8.22 14.55 8.41
N THR A 145 -8.76 13.58 9.14
CA THR A 145 -9.71 12.60 8.61
C THR A 145 -11.02 13.21 8.09
N ARG A 146 -11.35 14.46 8.45
CA ARG A 146 -12.57 15.15 8.00
C ARG A 146 -12.54 15.54 6.52
N GLN A 147 -11.35 15.64 5.95
CA GLN A 147 -11.12 16.02 4.55
C GLN A 147 -10.89 14.81 3.63
N LEU A 148 -10.85 13.61 4.19
CA LEU A 148 -10.61 12.39 3.45
C LEU A 148 -11.91 11.80 2.90
N ASP A 149 -11.82 11.14 1.75
CA ASP A 149 -12.87 10.26 1.25
C ASP A 149 -13.04 9.01 2.15
N ASP A 150 -14.10 8.26 1.92
CA ASP A 150 -14.45 7.09 2.72
C ASP A 150 -13.39 6.00 2.66
N ALA A 151 -12.82 5.74 1.48
CA ALA A 151 -11.82 4.71 1.30
C ALA A 151 -10.54 5.05 2.09
N THR A 152 -10.05 6.28 1.95
CA THR A 152 -8.85 6.73 2.68
C THR A 152 -9.08 6.77 4.19
N ARG A 153 -10.30 7.12 4.66
CA ARG A 153 -10.64 7.05 6.09
C ARG A 153 -10.58 5.61 6.62
N VAL A 154 -11.04 4.64 5.82
CA VAL A 154 -10.92 3.22 6.18
C VAL A 154 -9.45 2.81 6.27
N GLU A 155 -8.60 3.19 5.31
CA GLU A 155 -7.17 2.90 5.38
C GLU A 155 -6.53 3.45 6.66
N VAL A 156 -6.81 4.69 7.01
CA VAL A 156 -6.34 5.30 8.27
C VAL A 156 -6.78 4.47 9.48
N ALA A 157 -8.04 4.03 9.51
CA ALA A 157 -8.57 3.25 10.62
C ALA A 157 -7.94 1.85 10.68
N LEU A 158 -7.78 1.18 9.54
CA LEU A 158 -7.14 -0.13 9.46
C LEU A 158 -5.70 -0.09 9.96
N VAL A 159 -4.91 0.88 9.50
CA VAL A 159 -3.53 1.05 9.95
C VAL A 159 -3.45 1.41 11.43
N ALA A 160 -4.35 2.27 11.92
CA ALA A 160 -4.42 2.63 13.34
C ALA A 160 -4.79 1.44 14.23
N ALA A 161 -5.76 0.62 13.80
CA ALA A 161 -6.16 -0.58 14.49
C ALA A 161 -5.05 -1.63 14.50
N GLY A 162 -4.43 -1.90 13.35
CA GLY A 162 -3.29 -2.79 13.24
C GLY A 162 -2.12 -2.36 14.13
N ALA A 163 -1.78 -1.06 14.14
CA ALA A 163 -0.71 -0.55 15.02
C ALA A 163 -1.03 -0.72 16.51
N ARG A 164 -2.31 -0.67 16.91
CA ARG A 164 -2.72 -0.97 18.29
C ARG A 164 -2.64 -2.45 18.60
N ALA A 165 -3.07 -3.31 17.67
CA ALA A 165 -2.94 -4.76 17.79
C ALA A 165 -1.47 -5.19 17.94
N ASP A 166 -0.56 -4.61 17.13
CA ASP A 166 0.89 -4.83 17.22
C ASP A 166 1.48 -4.44 18.59
N LEU A 167 0.79 -3.54 19.31
CA LEU A 167 1.13 -3.15 20.71
C LEU A 167 0.43 -4.02 21.77
N GLY A 168 -0.32 -5.05 21.38
CA GLY A 168 -1.12 -5.88 22.27
C GLY A 168 -2.40 -5.19 22.79
N GLN A 169 -2.83 -4.09 22.15
CA GLN A 169 -3.99 -3.28 22.56
C GLN A 169 -5.21 -3.65 21.73
N VAL A 170 -5.60 -4.95 21.71
CA VAL A 170 -6.63 -5.48 20.83
C VAL A 170 -8.00 -4.81 21.07
N ASP A 171 -8.42 -4.60 22.31
CA ASP A 171 -9.68 -3.91 22.63
C ASP A 171 -9.70 -2.48 22.07
N ALA A 172 -8.57 -1.77 22.18
CA ALA A 172 -8.46 -0.42 21.63
C ALA A 172 -8.46 -0.42 20.09
N ALA A 173 -7.95 -1.48 19.45
CA ALA A 173 -8.03 -1.65 17.99
C ALA A 173 -9.47 -1.88 17.55
N LEU A 174 -10.23 -2.72 18.24
CA LEU A 174 -11.66 -2.95 17.99
C LEU A 174 -12.46 -1.65 18.08
N VAL A 175 -12.21 -0.83 19.11
CA VAL A 175 -12.89 0.48 19.25
C VAL A 175 -12.60 1.41 18.09
N VAL A 176 -11.39 1.42 17.52
CA VAL A 176 -11.06 2.23 16.34
C VAL A 176 -11.94 1.86 15.14
N LEU A 177 -12.11 0.56 14.88
CA LEU A 177 -12.91 0.09 13.73
C LEU A 177 -14.41 0.19 13.94
N GLN A 178 -14.88 0.35 15.18
CA GLN A 178 -16.31 0.55 15.52
C GLN A 178 -16.77 2.00 15.38
N SER A 179 -15.95 2.93 14.92
CA SER A 179 -16.34 4.34 14.87
C SER A 179 -17.64 4.52 14.06
N SER A 180 -18.52 5.40 14.53
CA SER A 180 -19.89 5.57 13.98
C SER A 180 -19.91 5.97 12.50
N ASP A 181 -18.87 6.64 12.04
CA ASP A 181 -18.75 7.10 10.65
C ASP A 181 -18.45 5.92 9.70
N LEU A 182 -17.61 4.99 10.14
CA LEU A 182 -17.26 3.79 9.37
C LEU A 182 -18.42 2.77 9.33
N ALA A 183 -19.26 2.73 10.36
CA ALA A 183 -20.41 1.83 10.40
C ALA A 183 -21.50 2.16 9.33
N ARG A 184 -21.46 3.37 8.75
CA ARG A 184 -22.44 3.86 7.76
C ARG A 184 -21.96 3.73 6.32
N LEU A 185 -20.78 3.18 6.08
CA LEU A 185 -20.27 3.02 4.72
C LEU A 185 -21.21 2.18 3.85
N PRO A 186 -21.37 2.52 2.57
CA PRO A 186 -22.11 1.68 1.63
C PRO A 186 -21.40 0.32 1.46
N LYS A 187 -22.12 -0.67 0.92
CA LYS A 187 -21.50 -1.95 0.52
C LYS A 187 -20.40 -1.68 -0.54
N GLY A 188 -19.36 -2.46 -0.52
CA GLY A 188 -18.20 -2.35 -1.39
C GLY A 188 -16.90 -2.56 -0.63
N GLY A 189 -15.80 -2.50 -1.35
CA GLY A 189 -14.47 -2.83 -0.86
C GLY A 189 -14.05 -2.19 0.46
N PRO A 190 -14.20 -0.87 0.65
CA PRO A 190 -13.81 -0.23 1.92
C PRO A 190 -14.55 -0.82 3.13
N ARG A 191 -15.89 -1.04 3.01
CA ARG A 191 -16.68 -1.63 4.08
C ARG A 191 -16.30 -3.09 4.32
N ALA A 192 -16.11 -3.88 3.26
CA ALA A 192 -15.72 -5.28 3.37
C ALA A 192 -14.38 -5.43 4.11
N ARG A 193 -13.37 -4.66 3.71
CA ARG A 193 -12.04 -4.66 4.36
C ARG A 193 -12.11 -4.27 5.84
N LEU A 194 -12.93 -3.29 6.19
CA LEU A 194 -13.12 -2.89 7.58
C LEU A 194 -13.78 -3.99 8.42
N GLN A 195 -14.82 -4.63 7.88
CA GLN A 195 -15.53 -5.73 8.56
C GLN A 195 -14.65 -6.96 8.71
N TYR A 196 -13.85 -7.26 7.68
CA TYR A 196 -12.86 -8.34 7.70
C TYR A 196 -11.80 -8.11 8.78
N ALA A 197 -11.17 -6.94 8.79
CA ALA A 197 -10.16 -6.60 9.79
C ALA A 197 -10.73 -6.60 11.22
N TYR A 198 -12.01 -6.24 11.38
CA TYR A 198 -12.68 -6.32 12.68
C TYR A 198 -12.85 -7.77 13.13
N ALA A 199 -13.21 -8.68 12.21
CA ALA A 199 -13.29 -10.10 12.49
C ALA A 199 -11.93 -10.69 12.91
N ASP A 200 -10.84 -10.35 12.20
CA ASP A 200 -9.50 -10.78 12.57
C ASP A 200 -9.09 -10.32 13.98
N LEU A 201 -9.45 -9.10 14.36
CA LEU A 201 -9.20 -8.61 15.72
C LEU A 201 -10.04 -9.35 16.78
N LEU A 202 -11.27 -9.78 16.43
CA LEU A 202 -12.10 -10.61 17.31
C LEU A 202 -11.48 -11.99 17.51
N VAL A 203 -10.95 -12.63 16.46
CA VAL A 203 -10.20 -13.89 16.59
C VAL A 203 -9.00 -13.71 17.52
N GLN A 204 -8.23 -12.63 17.34
CA GLN A 204 -7.09 -12.31 18.23
C GLN A 204 -7.52 -12.08 19.68
N ALA A 205 -8.75 -11.65 19.91
CA ALA A 205 -9.35 -11.44 21.23
C ALA A 205 -9.97 -12.73 21.82
N GLY A 206 -9.95 -13.88 21.10
CA GLY A 206 -10.60 -15.12 21.50
C GLY A 206 -12.13 -15.07 21.43
N ARG A 207 -12.71 -14.21 20.57
CA ARG A 207 -14.15 -13.99 20.39
C ARG A 207 -14.60 -14.54 19.04
N GLU A 208 -14.41 -15.84 18.85
CA GLU A 208 -14.56 -16.51 17.55
C GLU A 208 -16.00 -16.51 17.03
N ASP A 209 -17.01 -16.72 17.90
CA ASP A 209 -18.43 -16.66 17.51
C ASP A 209 -18.78 -15.29 16.88
N GLU A 210 -18.29 -14.23 17.48
CA GLU A 210 -18.51 -12.89 16.96
C GLU A 210 -17.74 -12.66 15.66
N ALA A 211 -16.54 -13.22 15.53
CA ALA A 211 -15.73 -13.14 14.32
C ALA A 211 -16.46 -13.78 13.12
N VAL A 212 -17.07 -14.96 13.31
CA VAL A 212 -17.89 -15.61 12.28
C VAL A 212 -19.00 -14.72 11.77
N GLU A 213 -19.69 -14.02 12.67
CA GLU A 213 -20.76 -13.11 12.27
C GLU A 213 -20.23 -11.90 11.49
N TRP A 214 -19.05 -11.38 11.84
CA TRP A 214 -18.41 -10.27 11.12
C TRP A 214 -17.82 -10.70 9.78
N LEU A 215 -17.26 -11.91 9.66
CA LEU A 215 -16.84 -12.47 8.37
C LEU A 215 -18.02 -12.63 7.42
N ARG A 216 -19.18 -13.11 7.91
CA ARG A 216 -20.41 -13.17 7.09
C ARG A 216 -20.86 -11.81 6.58
N ARG A 217 -20.73 -10.75 7.40
CA ARG A 217 -21.01 -9.36 6.97
C ARG A 217 -19.99 -8.87 5.97
N ALA A 218 -18.70 -9.20 6.14
CA ALA A 218 -17.64 -8.85 5.20
C ALA A 218 -17.90 -9.48 3.83
N ALA A 219 -18.13 -10.78 3.76
CA ALA A 219 -18.49 -11.50 2.53
C ALA A 219 -19.73 -10.89 1.85
N THR A 220 -20.78 -10.57 2.62
CA THR A 220 -21.98 -9.91 2.07
C THR A 220 -21.70 -8.51 1.51
N SER A 221 -20.70 -7.82 2.02
CA SER A 221 -20.33 -6.45 1.60
C SER A 221 -19.30 -6.45 0.48
N ASP A 222 -18.58 -7.55 0.28
CA ASP A 222 -17.48 -7.69 -0.68
C ASP A 222 -18.00 -8.03 -2.07
N VAL A 223 -18.61 -7.03 -2.71
CA VAL A 223 -19.17 -7.18 -4.07
C VAL A 223 -18.09 -7.28 -5.16
N ASP A 224 -16.88 -6.89 -4.82
CA ASP A 224 -15.74 -6.81 -5.75
C ASP A 224 -14.75 -7.97 -5.55
N GLY A 225 -14.96 -8.83 -4.54
CA GLY A 225 -14.11 -9.98 -4.23
C GLY A 225 -12.68 -9.60 -3.84
N ILE A 226 -12.53 -8.53 -3.03
CA ILE A 226 -11.22 -8.01 -2.61
C ILE A 226 -10.70 -8.61 -1.31
N THR A 227 -11.53 -9.40 -0.61
CA THR A 227 -11.17 -10.14 0.60
C THR A 227 -11.44 -11.63 0.41
N ASP A 228 -10.79 -12.47 1.20
CA ASP A 228 -11.04 -13.91 1.33
C ASP A 228 -12.05 -14.23 2.44
N ALA A 229 -13.00 -13.31 2.70
CA ALA A 229 -13.95 -13.41 3.81
C ALA A 229 -14.84 -14.68 3.75
N GLU A 230 -15.18 -15.16 2.56
CA GLU A 230 -15.97 -16.40 2.41
C GLU A 230 -15.14 -17.62 2.81
N GLU A 231 -13.92 -17.74 2.30
CA GLU A 231 -13.00 -18.84 2.62
C GLU A 231 -12.70 -18.87 4.13
N ARG A 232 -12.40 -17.69 4.68
CA ARG A 232 -12.10 -17.54 6.10
C ARG A 232 -13.30 -17.86 7.00
N LEU A 233 -14.52 -17.53 6.55
CA LEU A 233 -15.76 -17.88 7.24
C LEU A 233 -15.96 -19.40 7.28
N GLU A 234 -15.71 -20.09 6.17
CA GLU A 234 -15.83 -21.55 6.09
C GLU A 234 -14.82 -22.24 7.03
N GLU A 235 -13.56 -21.79 7.00
CA GLU A 235 -12.51 -22.31 7.88
C GLU A 235 -12.88 -22.17 9.36
N LEU A 236 -13.25 -20.96 9.78
CA LEU A 236 -13.53 -20.69 11.18
C LEU A 236 -14.81 -21.40 11.66
N SER A 237 -15.85 -21.44 10.83
CA SER A 237 -17.09 -22.18 11.14
C SER A 237 -16.84 -23.68 11.24
N GLY A 238 -16.00 -24.25 10.37
CA GLY A 238 -15.62 -25.66 10.42
C GLY A 238 -14.84 -26.04 11.68
N LEU A 239 -13.99 -25.14 12.18
CA LEU A 239 -13.25 -25.36 13.43
C LEU A 239 -14.18 -25.37 14.65
N ILE A 240 -15.13 -24.45 14.72
CA ILE A 240 -16.10 -24.37 15.83
C ILE A 240 -16.95 -25.63 15.90
N PHE A 241 -17.47 -26.15 14.78
CA PHE A 241 -18.25 -27.39 14.75
C PHE A 241 -17.44 -28.60 15.21
N THR A 242 -16.15 -28.68 14.93
CA THR A 242 -15.29 -29.79 15.37
C THR A 242 -14.96 -29.72 16.86
N GLU A 243 -14.92 -28.57 17.47
CA GLU A 243 -14.72 -28.43 18.92
C GLU A 243 -15.99 -28.80 19.71
N GLU A 244 -17.18 -28.41 19.25
CA GLU A 244 -18.45 -28.80 19.88
C GLU A 244 -18.72 -30.31 19.81
N GLU A 245 -18.30 -30.98 18.72
CA GLU A 245 -18.41 -32.46 18.59
C GLU A 245 -17.37 -33.22 19.43
N GLY A 246 -16.32 -32.55 19.90
CA GLY A 246 -15.19 -33.12 20.63
C GLY A 246 -15.35 -33.15 22.16
N GLU A 247 -16.35 -32.53 22.76
CA GLU A 247 -16.61 -32.64 24.19
C GLU A 247 -17.19 -34.04 24.49
N PRO A 248 -16.48 -34.88 25.27
CA PRO A 248 -17.03 -36.18 25.65
C PRO A 248 -18.23 -35.96 26.58
N LEU A 249 -19.39 -36.51 26.20
CA LEU A 249 -20.49 -36.68 27.13
C LEU A 249 -19.97 -37.51 28.30
N ASP A 250 -19.65 -36.86 29.41
CA ASP A 250 -19.40 -37.57 30.67
C ASP A 250 -20.62 -38.44 30.99
N SER A 251 -20.48 -39.71 30.73
CA SER A 251 -21.44 -40.73 31.10
C SER A 251 -21.36 -40.95 32.62
N GLU A 252 -22.44 -40.59 33.29
CA GLU A 252 -22.73 -41.03 34.66
C GLU A 252 -22.67 -42.55 34.84
#